data_ef8096bfd7d2c399c8c698b32323662c
#
_entry.id   ef8096bfd7d2c399c8c698b32323662c
#
_cell.length_a   1.000
_cell.length_b   1.000
_cell.length_c   1.000
_cell.angle_alpha   90.00
_cell.angle_beta   90.00
_cell.angle_gamma   90.00
#
_symmetry.space_group_name_H-M   'P 1'
#
loop_
_entity.id
_entity.type
_entity.pdbx_description
1 polymer ?
#
loop_
_entity_poly.entity_id
_entity_poly.type
_entity_poly.pdbx_seq_one_letter_code
_entity_poly.pdbx_strand_id
1 'polypeptide(L)'
;MPTEISVFLLNLQAMPLKLTTYYRGSKVPDLPGTNTFHSTELFRIYEATPGYTPILIVASEDDKPVAKLLAAIRKSVRMFPPGIIKRCEVYGTGEYFNNEADKEIIFSDMLQRLTNEALRDSFLIEFRNLENAMFGYKSFRDNQYIAINWLRVRNSLHSVEKVEERFSPSRIRQIKKGLKNGAQVREARTKEEILCFAQM
;
A
#
# COMPACT_ATOMS: atom_id res chain seq x y z
N MET A 1 -51.45 -27.36 17.70
CA MET A 1 -50.07 -27.80 17.94
C MET A 1 -49.16 -26.84 17.17
N PRO A 2 -48.43 -25.96 17.81
CA PRO A 2 -47.46 -25.11 17.13
C PRO A 2 -46.11 -25.85 17.01
N THR A 3 -45.60 -25.96 15.81
CA THR A 3 -44.33 -26.53 15.46
C THR A 3 -43.21 -25.56 15.90
N GLU A 4 -42.42 -25.97 16.89
CA GLU A 4 -41.18 -25.25 17.26
C GLU A 4 -40.20 -25.35 16.13
N ILE A 5 -39.91 -24.19 15.52
CA ILE A 5 -38.76 -24.05 14.61
C ILE A 5 -37.58 -23.76 15.50
N SER A 6 -36.78 -24.81 15.78
CA SER A 6 -35.45 -24.66 16.38
C SER A 6 -34.53 -23.95 15.42
N VAL A 7 -34.30 -22.66 15.62
CA VAL A 7 -33.26 -21.91 14.94
C VAL A 7 -31.92 -22.34 15.53
N PHE A 8 -31.23 -23.24 14.86
CA PHE A 8 -29.82 -23.53 15.12
C PHE A 8 -28.98 -22.31 14.69
N LEU A 9 -28.76 -21.39 15.60
CA LEU A 9 -27.68 -20.41 15.47
C LEU A 9 -26.36 -21.20 15.54
N LEU A 10 -25.82 -21.55 14.38
CA LEU A 10 -24.41 -21.90 14.25
C LEU A 10 -23.58 -20.66 14.68
N ASN A 11 -23.19 -20.63 15.95
CA ASN A 11 -22.11 -19.80 16.40
C ASN A 11 -20.84 -20.28 15.68
N LEU A 12 -20.62 -19.77 14.46
CA LEU A 12 -19.28 -19.69 13.89
C LEU A 12 -18.51 -18.75 14.82
N GLN A 13 -17.86 -19.32 15.82
CA GLN A 13 -16.81 -18.60 16.55
C GLN A 13 -15.78 -18.20 15.49
N ALA A 14 -15.85 -16.93 15.07
CA ALA A 14 -14.79 -16.34 14.28
C ALA A 14 -13.49 -16.55 15.07
N MET A 15 -12.57 -17.32 14.51
CA MET A 15 -11.28 -17.55 15.16
C MET A 15 -10.58 -16.22 15.39
N PRO A 16 -9.95 -16.02 16.54
CA PRO A 16 -9.40 -14.72 16.88
C PRO A 16 -8.27 -14.36 15.91
N LEU A 17 -8.46 -13.28 15.19
CA LEU A 17 -7.45 -12.72 14.30
C LEU A 17 -6.25 -12.23 15.14
N LYS A 18 -5.08 -12.80 14.88
CA LYS A 18 -3.84 -12.41 15.55
C LYS A 18 -3.11 -11.36 14.71
N LEU A 19 -2.91 -10.17 15.26
CA LEU A 19 -2.15 -9.10 14.61
C LEU A 19 -0.72 -9.06 15.16
N THR A 20 0.25 -9.24 14.27
CA THR A 20 1.68 -9.09 14.58
C THR A 20 2.22 -7.85 13.87
N THR A 21 2.96 -7.02 14.61
CA THR A 21 3.58 -5.80 14.07
C THR A 21 5.08 -5.97 14.02
N TYR A 22 5.67 -5.70 12.85
CA TYR A 22 7.11 -5.72 12.62
C TYR A 22 7.60 -4.28 12.39
N TYR A 23 8.70 -3.94 13.05
CA TYR A 23 9.35 -2.64 12.97
C TYR A 23 10.76 -2.80 12.42
N ARG A 24 11.45 -1.68 12.24
CA ARG A 24 12.87 -1.67 11.90
C ARG A 24 13.67 -2.58 12.81
N GLY A 25 14.53 -3.42 12.24
CA GLY A 25 15.32 -4.42 12.96
C GLY A 25 14.58 -5.73 13.28
N SER A 26 13.27 -5.82 13.00
CA SER A 26 12.53 -7.05 13.19
C SER A 26 12.89 -8.10 12.15
N LYS A 27 12.89 -9.36 12.56
CA LYS A 27 12.99 -10.50 11.63
C LYS A 27 11.59 -10.73 11.01
N VAL A 28 11.35 -10.13 9.86
CA VAL A 28 10.12 -10.36 9.09
C VAL A 28 10.21 -11.74 8.46
N PRO A 29 9.20 -12.62 8.66
CA PRO A 29 9.16 -13.93 7.99
C PRO A 29 8.96 -13.75 6.49
N ASP A 30 9.18 -14.83 5.74
CA ASP A 30 8.80 -14.87 4.34
C ASP A 30 7.28 -14.93 4.24
N LEU A 31 6.69 -13.93 3.59
CA LEU A 31 5.24 -13.74 3.50
C LEU A 31 4.80 -13.91 2.05
N PRO A 32 3.68 -14.60 1.81
CA PRO A 32 3.14 -14.74 0.47
C PRO A 32 2.72 -13.38 -0.11
N GLY A 33 2.42 -13.38 -1.41
CA GLY A 33 1.83 -12.25 -2.13
C GLY A 33 2.73 -11.67 -3.19
N THR A 34 2.13 -10.85 -4.04
CA THR A 34 2.77 -10.24 -5.22
C THR A 34 2.65 -8.72 -5.25
N ASN A 35 1.96 -8.13 -4.27
CA ASN A 35 1.79 -6.70 -4.21
C ASN A 35 3.08 -6.03 -3.72
N THR A 36 3.77 -5.35 -4.63
CA THR A 36 5.02 -4.66 -4.35
C THR A 36 4.90 -3.66 -3.20
N PHE A 37 3.76 -2.96 -3.06
CA PHE A 37 3.58 -1.96 -2.00
C PHE A 37 3.46 -2.56 -0.60
N HIS A 38 3.21 -3.85 -0.49
CA HIS A 38 3.11 -4.57 0.78
C HIS A 38 4.14 -5.71 0.88
N SER A 39 5.17 -5.71 0.02
CA SER A 39 6.20 -6.74 0.00
C SER A 39 7.21 -6.63 1.13
N THR A 40 7.81 -7.75 1.50
CA THR A 40 8.92 -7.79 2.45
C THR A 40 10.19 -7.14 1.89
N GLU A 41 10.34 -7.13 0.57
CA GLU A 41 11.42 -6.44 -0.13
C GLU A 41 11.31 -4.93 0.06
N LEU A 42 10.11 -4.36 -0.11
CA LEU A 42 9.89 -2.93 0.12
C LEU A 42 10.08 -2.56 1.58
N PHE A 43 9.67 -3.43 2.52
CA PHE A 43 9.97 -3.24 3.94
C PHE A 43 11.48 -3.09 4.17
N ARG A 44 12.31 -3.99 3.60
CA ARG A 44 13.77 -3.94 3.72
C ARG A 44 14.37 -2.71 3.05
N ILE A 45 13.81 -2.28 1.92
CA ILE A 45 14.22 -1.03 1.25
C ILE A 45 13.97 0.17 2.17
N TYR A 46 12.80 0.28 2.76
CA TYR A 46 12.51 1.34 3.73
C TYR A 46 13.43 1.27 4.95
N GLU A 47 13.71 0.07 5.44
CA GLU A 47 14.61 -0.15 6.56
C GLU A 47 16.04 0.34 6.27
N ALA A 48 16.54 0.09 5.07
CA ALA A 48 17.86 0.50 4.62
C ALA A 48 17.92 1.99 4.22
N THR A 49 16.77 2.64 3.97
CA THR A 49 16.72 4.03 3.50
C THR A 49 16.77 5.01 4.67
N PRO A 50 17.75 5.94 4.70
CA PRO A 50 17.81 6.96 5.74
C PRO A 50 16.54 7.82 5.78
N GLY A 51 16.03 8.06 6.98
CA GLY A 51 14.84 8.89 7.19
C GLY A 51 13.50 8.16 7.02
N TYR A 52 13.51 6.86 6.71
CA TYR A 52 12.34 6.00 6.70
C TYR A 52 12.34 5.04 7.88
N THR A 53 11.16 4.76 8.42
CA THR A 53 10.93 3.73 9.44
C THR A 53 9.72 2.90 9.00
N PRO A 54 9.92 1.63 8.58
CA PRO A 54 8.83 0.77 8.16
C PRO A 54 8.01 0.27 9.34
N ILE A 55 6.72 0.05 9.11
CA ILE A 55 5.78 -0.65 10.00
C ILE A 55 5.04 -1.66 9.12
N LEU A 56 5.22 -2.95 9.38
CA LEU A 56 4.49 -4.00 8.70
C LEU A 56 3.56 -4.69 9.70
N ILE A 57 2.27 -4.68 9.40
CA ILE A 57 1.25 -5.40 10.17
C ILE A 57 0.88 -6.65 9.39
N VAL A 58 0.89 -7.78 10.06
CA VAL A 58 0.50 -9.08 9.52
C VAL A 58 -0.67 -9.59 10.34
N ALA A 59 -1.76 -9.89 9.66
CA ALA A 59 -2.92 -10.58 10.21
C ALA A 59 -2.78 -12.08 9.95
N SER A 60 -3.00 -12.89 10.98
CA SER A 60 -2.88 -14.35 10.90
C SER A 60 -4.08 -15.01 11.57
N GLU A 61 -4.55 -16.11 10.98
CA GLU A 61 -5.50 -17.07 11.51
C GLU A 61 -4.79 -18.41 11.64
N ASP A 62 -4.87 -19.08 12.77
CA ASP A 62 -4.16 -20.34 13.05
C ASP A 62 -2.65 -20.29 12.69
N ASP A 63 -2.00 -19.20 13.05
CA ASP A 63 -0.59 -18.91 12.75
C ASP A 63 -0.26 -18.83 11.24
N LYS A 64 -1.27 -18.89 10.36
CA LYS A 64 -1.11 -18.67 8.92
C LYS A 64 -1.40 -17.21 8.57
N PRO A 65 -0.53 -16.53 7.83
CA PRO A 65 -0.78 -15.16 7.42
C PRO A 65 -1.97 -15.12 6.43
N VAL A 66 -2.96 -14.27 6.73
CA VAL A 66 -4.16 -14.05 5.88
C VAL A 66 -4.15 -12.69 5.21
N ALA A 67 -3.45 -11.72 5.79
CA ALA A 67 -3.27 -10.40 5.19
C ALA A 67 -2.01 -9.70 5.71
N LYS A 68 -1.54 -8.70 4.98
CA LYS A 68 -0.45 -7.82 5.39
C LYS A 68 -0.69 -6.38 4.94
N LEU A 69 -0.20 -5.42 5.72
CA LEU A 69 -0.28 -3.99 5.46
C LEU A 69 1.05 -3.34 5.81
N LEU A 70 1.72 -2.76 4.81
CA LEU A 70 2.98 -2.06 4.98
C LEU A 70 2.77 -0.54 4.97
N ALA A 71 3.35 0.14 5.93
CA ALA A 71 3.44 1.57 6.02
C ALA A 71 4.89 2.01 6.24
N ALA A 72 5.19 3.26 5.94
CA ALA A 72 6.50 3.84 6.22
C ALA A 72 6.36 5.22 6.85
N ILE A 73 6.97 5.44 8.00
CA ILE A 73 7.10 6.76 8.59
C ILE A 73 8.31 7.45 7.95
N ARG A 74 8.06 8.61 7.34
CA ARG A 74 9.08 9.42 6.68
C ARG A 74 9.29 10.74 7.42
N LYS A 75 10.56 11.10 7.65
CA LYS A 75 10.94 12.42 8.17
C LYS A 75 10.84 13.46 7.06
N SER A 76 10.16 14.58 7.32
CA SER A 76 10.14 15.69 6.38
C SER A 76 11.47 16.44 6.42
N VAL A 77 12.13 16.54 5.26
CA VAL A 77 13.43 17.23 5.12
C VAL A 77 13.22 18.73 4.81
N ARG A 78 12.02 19.11 4.33
CA ARG A 78 11.75 20.47 3.83
C ARG A 78 11.37 21.49 4.90
N MET A 79 11.12 21.08 6.14
CA MET A 79 10.77 22.00 7.23
C MET A 79 11.95 22.18 8.17
N PHE A 80 12.15 23.42 8.60
CA PHE A 80 13.17 23.74 9.58
C PHE A 80 12.56 23.81 11.00
N PRO A 81 13.15 23.15 12.00
CA PRO A 81 14.29 22.25 11.89
C PRO A 81 13.91 20.92 11.17
N PRO A 82 14.80 20.36 10.34
CA PRO A 82 14.51 19.16 9.55
C PRO A 82 14.25 17.96 10.46
N GLY A 83 13.24 17.16 10.10
CA GLY A 83 12.93 15.90 10.77
C GLY A 83 12.01 16.00 11.99
N ILE A 84 11.53 17.19 12.38
CA ILE A 84 10.51 17.33 13.43
C ILE A 84 9.17 16.77 12.94
N ILE A 85 8.78 17.09 11.70
CA ILE A 85 7.53 16.57 11.16
C ILE A 85 7.78 15.22 10.50
N LYS A 86 7.19 14.20 11.08
CA LYS A 86 7.15 12.87 10.52
C LYS A 86 5.73 12.59 10.03
N ARG A 87 5.60 11.94 8.88
CA ARG A 87 4.33 11.44 8.38
C ARG A 87 4.43 9.97 8.02
N CYS A 88 3.36 9.25 8.27
CA CYS A 88 3.21 7.86 7.86
C CYS A 88 2.54 7.80 6.49
N GLU A 89 3.14 7.12 5.54
CA GLU A 89 2.63 6.94 4.19
C GLU A 89 2.27 5.46 3.98
N VAL A 90 1.06 5.22 3.43
CA VAL A 90 0.54 3.89 3.13
C VAL A 90 0.03 3.87 1.69
N TYR A 91 0.44 2.88 0.92
CA TYR A 91 0.04 2.72 -0.48
C TYR A 91 -0.89 1.52 -0.63
N GLY A 92 -2.17 1.76 -0.88
CA GLY A 92 -3.20 0.71 -0.94
C GLY A 92 -3.79 0.37 0.43
N THR A 93 -4.61 -0.65 0.48
CA THR A 93 -5.38 -1.09 1.66
C THR A 93 -4.93 -2.45 2.19
N GLY A 94 -3.75 -2.89 1.80
CA GLY A 94 -3.19 -4.17 2.21
C GLY A 94 -3.21 -5.22 1.09
N GLU A 95 -2.68 -6.38 1.39
CA GLU A 95 -2.71 -7.56 0.53
C GLU A 95 -3.32 -8.72 1.31
N TYR A 96 -4.27 -9.42 0.70
CA TYR A 96 -5.09 -10.47 1.33
C TYR A 96 -4.85 -11.79 0.62
N PHE A 97 -4.58 -12.85 1.38
CA PHE A 97 -4.23 -14.17 0.85
C PHE A 97 -5.40 -15.13 0.85
N ASN A 98 -6.42 -14.89 1.68
CA ASN A 98 -7.64 -15.67 1.73
C ASN A 98 -8.79 -14.89 1.09
N ASN A 99 -9.46 -15.50 0.08
CA ASN A 99 -10.60 -14.90 -0.59
C ASN A 99 -11.92 -15.08 0.17
N GLU A 100 -11.98 -16.04 1.11
CA GLU A 100 -13.17 -16.35 1.90
C GLU A 100 -13.30 -15.51 3.16
N ALA A 101 -12.19 -14.90 3.62
CA ALA A 101 -12.20 -14.03 4.79
C ALA A 101 -12.86 -12.69 4.50
N ASP A 102 -13.54 -12.12 5.49
CA ASP A 102 -14.07 -10.77 5.39
C ASP A 102 -12.93 -9.74 5.41
N LYS A 103 -12.52 -9.34 4.20
CA LYS A 103 -11.41 -8.40 3.98
C LYS A 103 -11.63 -7.05 4.66
N GLU A 104 -12.88 -6.60 4.80
CA GLU A 104 -13.18 -5.32 5.45
C GLU A 104 -12.99 -5.40 6.97
N ILE A 105 -13.34 -6.53 7.60
CA ILE A 105 -13.08 -6.74 9.03
C ILE A 105 -11.57 -6.81 9.29
N ILE A 106 -10.84 -7.62 8.52
CA ILE A 106 -9.38 -7.73 8.65
C ILE A 106 -8.72 -6.37 8.43
N PHE A 107 -9.17 -5.60 7.42
CA PHE A 107 -8.66 -4.26 7.17
C PHE A 107 -8.93 -3.33 8.34
N SER A 108 -10.13 -3.37 8.91
CA SER A 108 -10.49 -2.54 10.07
C SER A 108 -9.52 -2.73 11.24
N ASP A 109 -9.23 -3.99 11.56
CA ASP A 109 -8.33 -4.33 12.67
C ASP A 109 -6.87 -3.93 12.37
N MET A 110 -6.40 -4.18 11.15
CA MET A 110 -5.07 -3.74 10.71
C MET A 110 -4.96 -2.21 10.69
N LEU A 111 -6.00 -1.50 10.22
CA LEU A 111 -6.04 -0.04 10.19
C LEU A 111 -5.98 0.55 11.60
N GLN A 112 -6.78 0.03 12.52
CA GLN A 112 -6.79 0.47 13.91
C GLN A 112 -5.40 0.25 14.56
N ARG A 113 -4.82 -0.93 14.34
CA ARG A 113 -3.48 -1.25 14.83
C ARG A 113 -2.44 -0.31 14.25
N LEU A 114 -2.46 -0.09 12.93
CA LEU A 114 -1.53 0.83 12.26
C LEU A 114 -1.67 2.25 12.78
N THR A 115 -2.91 2.74 12.93
CA THR A 115 -3.19 4.09 13.41
C THR A 115 -2.56 4.29 14.79
N ASN A 116 -2.79 3.36 15.71
CA ASN A 116 -2.23 3.41 17.07
C ASN A 116 -0.69 3.39 17.08
N GLU A 117 -0.08 2.59 16.22
CA GLU A 117 1.39 2.50 16.15
C GLU A 117 2.01 3.72 15.45
N ALA A 118 1.42 4.17 14.36
CA ALA A 118 1.95 5.28 13.58
C ALA A 118 1.85 6.62 14.31
N LEU A 119 0.77 6.87 15.06
CA LEU A 119 0.57 8.12 15.80
C LEU A 119 1.54 8.29 16.98
N ARG A 120 2.26 7.26 17.40
CA ARG A 120 3.32 7.39 18.40
C ARG A 120 4.52 8.19 17.87
N ASP A 121 4.75 8.11 16.57
CA ASP A 121 5.96 8.62 15.92
C ASP A 121 5.69 9.56 14.75
N SER A 122 4.43 9.71 14.30
CA SER A 122 4.07 10.57 13.18
C SER A 122 2.92 11.50 13.52
N PHE A 123 2.94 12.68 12.92
CA PHE A 123 1.90 13.70 13.06
C PHE A 123 0.71 13.47 12.13
N LEU A 124 0.94 12.81 11.00
CA LEU A 124 -0.05 12.60 9.95
C LEU A 124 0.09 11.20 9.38
N ILE A 125 -1.03 10.55 9.13
CA ILE A 125 -1.09 9.29 8.39
C ILE A 125 -1.81 9.55 7.07
N GLU A 126 -1.14 9.25 5.96
CA GLU A 126 -1.65 9.45 4.60
C GLU A 126 -1.83 8.09 3.91
N PHE A 127 -3.07 7.74 3.61
CA PHE A 127 -3.38 6.59 2.77
C PHE A 127 -3.57 7.02 1.32
N ARG A 128 -2.83 6.40 0.41
CA ARG A 128 -3.00 6.52 -1.03
C ARG A 128 -3.70 5.26 -1.54
N ASN A 129 -5.03 5.28 -1.50
CA ASN A 129 -5.80 4.15 -1.99
C ASN A 129 -5.67 4.06 -3.52
N LEU A 130 -5.05 3.00 -4.01
CA LEU A 130 -4.77 2.77 -5.43
C LEU A 130 -5.87 1.97 -6.13
N GLU A 131 -6.80 1.40 -5.37
CA GLU A 131 -7.83 0.49 -5.87
C GLU A 131 -9.25 1.06 -5.72
N ASN A 132 -10.13 0.30 -5.09
CA ASN A 132 -11.53 0.70 -4.89
C ASN A 132 -11.63 1.73 -3.76
N ALA A 133 -12.09 2.94 -4.09
CA ALA A 133 -12.24 4.03 -3.12
C ALA A 133 -13.29 3.73 -2.03
N MET A 134 -14.20 2.79 -2.26
CA MET A 134 -15.25 2.42 -1.29
C MET A 134 -14.78 1.34 -0.33
N PHE A 135 -13.74 0.57 -0.65
CA PHE A 135 -13.22 -0.45 0.23
C PHE A 135 -12.65 0.18 1.51
N GLY A 136 -13.09 -0.33 2.65
CA GLY A 136 -12.67 0.16 3.96
C GLY A 136 -13.19 1.56 4.31
N TYR A 137 -14.12 2.15 3.54
CA TYR A 137 -14.63 3.50 3.79
C TYR A 137 -15.15 3.66 5.22
N LYS A 138 -15.92 2.68 5.72
CA LYS A 138 -16.43 2.69 7.09
C LYS A 138 -15.28 2.66 8.10
N SER A 139 -14.32 1.77 7.92
CA SER A 139 -13.14 1.63 8.80
C SER A 139 -12.30 2.91 8.84
N PHE A 140 -12.09 3.57 7.69
CA PHE A 140 -11.42 4.86 7.64
C PHE A 140 -12.16 5.92 8.44
N ARG A 141 -13.47 6.03 8.26
CA ARG A 141 -14.31 7.00 8.95
C ARG A 141 -14.35 6.76 10.46
N ASP A 142 -14.48 5.50 10.89
CA ASP A 142 -14.53 5.12 12.29
C ASP A 142 -13.19 5.42 13.00
N ASN A 143 -12.07 5.36 12.26
CA ASN A 143 -10.74 5.77 12.72
C ASN A 143 -10.43 7.25 12.46
N GLN A 144 -11.42 8.09 12.18
CA GLN A 144 -11.31 9.55 12.01
C GLN A 144 -10.44 10.00 10.82
N TYR A 145 -10.30 9.16 9.80
CA TYR A 145 -9.66 9.57 8.56
C TYR A 145 -10.59 10.44 7.72
N ILE A 146 -10.03 11.45 7.09
CA ILE A 146 -10.74 12.37 6.20
C ILE A 146 -10.42 11.99 4.77
N ALA A 147 -11.47 11.76 3.96
CA ALA A 147 -11.29 11.50 2.54
C ALA A 147 -10.99 12.81 1.80
N ILE A 148 -9.88 12.84 1.07
CA ILE A 148 -9.49 13.94 0.20
C ILE A 148 -9.68 13.49 -1.25
N ASN A 149 -10.46 14.26 -2.01
CA ASN A 149 -10.67 13.99 -3.43
C ASN A 149 -9.36 14.18 -4.20
N TRP A 150 -8.94 13.14 -4.90
CA TRP A 150 -7.74 13.15 -5.74
C TRP A 150 -8.09 12.69 -7.16
N LEU A 151 -7.68 13.46 -8.15
CA LEU A 151 -7.85 13.07 -9.54
C LEU A 151 -6.91 11.90 -9.86
N ARG A 152 -7.48 10.77 -10.29
CA ARG A 152 -6.73 9.61 -10.75
C ARG A 152 -6.97 9.37 -12.22
N VAL A 153 -5.89 9.30 -12.99
CA VAL A 153 -5.91 8.90 -14.38
C VAL A 153 -5.43 7.45 -14.48
N ARG A 154 -6.27 6.58 -15.03
CA ARG A 154 -5.92 5.19 -15.33
C ARG A 154 -5.74 5.03 -16.83
N ASN A 155 -4.54 4.61 -17.23
CA ASN A 155 -4.25 4.24 -18.61
C ASN A 155 -4.19 2.72 -18.71
N SER A 156 -5.01 2.13 -19.59
CA SER A 156 -4.93 0.70 -19.87
C SER A 156 -3.75 0.43 -20.80
N LEU A 157 -2.91 -0.53 -20.44
CA LEU A 157 -1.75 -0.97 -21.21
C LEU A 157 -1.95 -2.35 -21.85
N HIS A 158 -3.21 -2.79 -22.03
CA HIS A 158 -3.53 -4.13 -22.54
C HIS A 158 -3.09 -4.35 -24.00
N SER A 159 -2.95 -3.26 -24.78
CA SER A 159 -2.49 -3.33 -26.17
C SER A 159 -1.69 -2.06 -26.47
N VAL A 160 -0.50 -2.24 -27.02
CA VAL A 160 0.38 -1.12 -27.43
C VAL A 160 -0.29 -0.27 -28.51
N GLU A 161 -0.90 -0.90 -29.52
CA GLU A 161 -1.61 -0.21 -30.61
C GLU A 161 -2.74 0.70 -30.08
N LYS A 162 -3.53 0.20 -29.13
CA LYS A 162 -4.59 0.99 -28.50
C LYS A 162 -4.08 2.11 -27.60
N VAL A 163 -2.85 2.02 -27.08
CA VAL A 163 -2.23 3.09 -26.30
C VAL A 163 -1.81 4.24 -27.20
N GLU A 164 -1.22 3.97 -28.35
CA GLU A 164 -0.79 4.98 -29.32
C GLU A 164 -1.97 5.76 -29.89
N GLU A 165 -3.07 5.09 -30.19
CA GLU A 165 -4.31 5.71 -30.69
C GLU A 165 -4.92 6.72 -29.69
N ARG A 166 -4.61 6.60 -28.41
CA ARG A 166 -5.12 7.50 -27.35
C ARG A 166 -4.28 8.76 -27.17
N PHE A 167 -3.13 8.84 -27.81
CA PHE A 167 -2.31 10.04 -27.70
C PHE A 167 -2.90 11.20 -28.48
N SER A 168 -2.90 12.38 -27.89
CA SER A 168 -3.28 13.58 -28.60
C SER A 168 -2.31 13.82 -29.79
N PRO A 169 -2.77 14.43 -30.88
CA PRO A 169 -1.89 14.75 -32.01
C PRO A 169 -0.65 15.56 -31.61
N SER A 170 -0.78 16.40 -30.61
CA SER A 170 0.34 17.17 -30.05
C SER A 170 1.37 16.25 -29.40
N ARG A 171 0.93 15.26 -28.62
CA ARG A 171 1.81 14.29 -27.95
C ARG A 171 2.55 13.43 -28.98
N ILE A 172 1.85 12.96 -30.00
CA ILE A 172 2.47 12.18 -31.09
C ILE A 172 3.56 13.00 -31.78
N ARG A 173 3.32 14.28 -32.08
CA ARG A 173 4.34 15.18 -32.68
C ARG A 173 5.54 15.37 -31.76
N GLN A 174 5.33 15.52 -30.46
CA GLN A 174 6.42 15.64 -29.46
C GLN A 174 7.30 14.38 -29.42
N ILE A 175 6.67 13.19 -29.38
CA ILE A 175 7.37 11.91 -29.38
C ILE A 175 8.20 11.78 -30.67
N LYS A 176 7.59 11.99 -31.84
CA LYS A 176 8.29 11.91 -33.13
C LYS A 176 9.46 12.89 -33.22
N LYS A 177 9.31 14.11 -32.70
CA LYS A 177 10.38 15.10 -32.63
C LYS A 177 11.51 14.63 -31.69
N GLY A 178 11.19 14.08 -30.52
CA GLY A 178 12.16 13.53 -29.59
C GLY A 178 12.99 12.41 -30.21
N LEU A 179 12.32 11.43 -30.83
CA LEU A 179 12.99 10.32 -31.51
C LEU A 179 13.87 10.79 -32.67
N LYS A 180 13.38 11.75 -33.48
CA LYS A 180 14.18 12.35 -34.58
C LYS A 180 15.43 13.07 -34.05
N ASN A 181 15.37 13.64 -32.84
CA ASN A 181 16.49 14.31 -32.20
C ASN A 181 17.41 13.34 -31.43
N GLY A 182 17.25 12.02 -31.63
CA GLY A 182 18.10 11.00 -31.02
C GLY A 182 17.73 10.59 -29.60
N ALA A 183 16.52 10.96 -29.13
CA ALA A 183 16.06 10.47 -27.83
C ALA A 183 15.90 8.94 -27.85
N GLN A 184 16.47 8.28 -26.87
CA GLN A 184 16.36 6.84 -26.68
C GLN A 184 15.82 6.54 -25.29
N VAL A 185 14.94 5.55 -25.21
CA VAL A 185 14.44 5.02 -23.92
C VAL A 185 15.03 3.63 -23.76
N ARG A 186 15.76 3.42 -22.69
CA ARG A 186 16.34 2.12 -22.36
C ARG A 186 16.13 1.82 -20.88
N GLU A 187 16.13 0.57 -20.55
CA GLU A 187 16.08 0.08 -19.17
C GLU A 187 17.47 0.22 -18.54
N ALA A 188 17.55 0.80 -17.34
CA ALA A 188 18.78 0.80 -16.56
C ALA A 188 18.97 -0.61 -15.96
N ARG A 189 20.08 -1.26 -16.29
CA ARG A 189 20.36 -2.66 -15.90
C ARG A 189 21.54 -2.80 -14.95
N THR A 190 22.41 -1.83 -14.92
CA THR A 190 23.58 -1.86 -14.04
C THR A 190 23.40 -0.90 -12.86
N LYS A 191 24.15 -1.15 -11.79
CA LYS A 191 24.14 -0.29 -10.61
C LYS A 191 24.60 1.14 -10.95
N GLU A 192 25.57 1.27 -11.83
CA GLU A 192 26.13 2.55 -12.30
C GLU A 192 25.08 3.35 -13.07
N GLU A 193 24.31 2.71 -13.95
CA GLU A 193 23.21 3.34 -14.68
C GLU A 193 22.10 3.82 -13.76
N ILE A 194 21.75 3.03 -12.74
CA ILE A 194 20.75 3.40 -11.73
C ILE A 194 21.23 4.61 -10.91
N LEU A 195 22.51 4.61 -10.51
CA LEU A 195 23.09 5.73 -9.77
C LEU A 195 23.16 7.00 -10.62
N CYS A 196 23.52 6.88 -11.90
CA CYS A 196 23.51 8.00 -12.84
C CYS A 196 22.12 8.60 -13.00
N PHE A 197 21.09 7.77 -13.14
CA PHE A 197 19.70 8.22 -13.20
C PHE A 197 19.25 8.93 -11.91
N ALA A 198 19.68 8.45 -10.75
CA ALA A 198 19.32 9.04 -9.46
C ALA A 198 19.98 10.41 -9.20
N GLN A 199 21.04 10.75 -9.97
CA GLN A 199 21.77 12.03 -9.88
C GLN A 199 21.22 13.09 -10.86
N MET A 200 20.34 12.73 -11.81
CA MET A 200 19.66 13.64 -12.74
C MET A 200 18.49 14.37 -12.05
#